data_fe91012511443eca3fc0a0baf4b6c2ff
#
_entry.id   fe91012511443eca3fc0a0baf4b6c2ff
#
_cell.length_a   1.000
_cell.length_b   1.000
_cell.length_c   1.000
_cell.angle_alpha   90.00
_cell.angle_beta   90.00
_cell.angle_gamma   90.00
#
_symmetry.space_group_name_H-M   'P 1'
#
loop_
_entity.id
_entity.type
_entity.pdbx_description
1 polymer ?
#
loop_
_entity_poly.entity_id
_entity_poly.type
_entity_poly.pdbx_seq_one_letter_code
_entity_poly.pdbx_strand_id
1 'polypeptide(L)'
;MRKKLRPFLLGLALLLSFSLSGCTEAHETPPRETWEKPMSSEASYQYETQELYAQRGENQIYGVVYIPQDAGEKMPAVIFSHGFGGTHSVGTQYAEALAQKGYVVYCFDFCGGSPSSRSDGSTLEMSLFTEQADLEAVISMMQGLNYVDRDNLFLMGTSQGGAVSAVTGAAHPDEIRGMALLYPAFLLSEQANEMYQSPEEIPDTSFFLWMDVGRAYFEPLIGYDIYEEIAAYEGDVLLIHGDADSIVPLSYSERALEVYPSAELKVISGGGHGFSGENAREVIRLILEYFETHRVS
;
A
#
# COMPACT_ATOMS: atom_id res chain seq x y z
N MET A 1 -14.62 57.17 -7.90
CA MET A 1 -15.41 57.94 -6.91
C MET A 1 -15.52 57.09 -5.64
N ARG A 2 -14.85 57.56 -4.60
CA ARG A 2 -15.15 57.73 -3.19
C ARG A 2 -15.97 56.62 -2.50
N LYS A 3 -15.27 55.85 -1.71
CA LYS A 3 -15.24 55.68 -0.23
C LYS A 3 -16.58 55.80 0.50
N LYS A 4 -16.90 54.79 1.32
CA LYS A 4 -17.39 54.99 2.67
C LYS A 4 -17.01 53.85 3.62
N LEU A 5 -16.10 54.15 4.53
CA LEU A 5 -15.95 53.47 5.84
C LEU A 5 -17.10 53.86 6.75
N ARG A 6 -17.51 53.01 7.65
CA ARG A 6 -18.17 53.34 8.93
C ARG A 6 -17.88 52.28 10.00
N PRO A 7 -18.03 52.62 11.31
CA PRO A 7 -17.00 52.40 12.28
C PRO A 7 -17.34 51.41 13.43
N PHE A 8 -16.32 51.16 14.21
CA PHE A 8 -16.31 50.59 15.56
C PHE A 8 -17.42 51.01 16.49
N LEU A 9 -17.96 50.08 17.28
CA LEU A 9 -18.59 50.38 18.57
C LEU A 9 -18.13 49.33 19.61
N LEU A 10 -17.39 49.83 20.59
CA LEU A 10 -17.06 49.20 21.88
C LEU A 10 -18.37 49.07 22.68
N GLY A 11 -18.57 47.96 23.33
CA GLY A 11 -19.64 47.71 24.32
C GLY A 11 -19.06 46.97 25.52
N LEU A 12 -19.03 47.69 26.56
CA LEU A 12 -18.57 47.58 27.94
C LEU A 12 -19.06 46.33 28.69
N ALA A 13 -18.19 45.82 29.54
CA ALA A 13 -18.34 44.73 30.47
C ALA A 13 -19.44 44.97 31.52
N LEU A 14 -20.17 43.92 31.90
CA LEU A 14 -20.83 43.82 33.21
C LEU A 14 -20.44 42.49 33.88
N LEU A 15 -19.69 42.63 34.96
CA LEU A 15 -19.41 41.56 35.93
C LEU A 15 -20.66 41.27 36.74
N LEU A 16 -21.14 40.04 36.72
CA LEU A 16 -22.07 39.52 37.73
C LEU A 16 -21.44 38.24 38.30
N SER A 17 -20.95 38.37 39.52
CA SER A 17 -20.53 37.29 40.39
C SER A 17 -21.77 36.53 40.92
N PHE A 18 -21.89 35.26 40.54
CA PHE A 18 -22.75 34.30 41.24
C PHE A 18 -21.85 33.15 41.76
N SER A 19 -21.69 33.13 43.07
CA SER A 19 -21.16 31.99 43.81
C SER A 19 -22.29 30.97 43.96
N LEU A 20 -22.13 29.80 43.36
CA LEU A 20 -22.90 28.60 43.69
C LEU A 20 -21.94 27.46 43.96
N SER A 21 -21.91 27.04 45.22
CA SER A 21 -21.38 25.74 45.64
C SER A 21 -22.17 24.64 44.93
N GLY A 22 -21.50 23.81 44.18
CA GLY A 22 -22.06 22.62 43.54
C GLY A 22 -21.01 21.52 43.50
N CYS A 23 -21.32 20.40 44.10
CA CYS A 23 -20.55 19.20 44.23
C CYS A 23 -19.79 18.85 42.95
N THR A 24 -18.47 18.62 43.09
CA THR A 24 -17.65 17.97 42.06
C THR A 24 -17.97 16.48 42.06
N GLU A 25 -18.86 16.03 41.15
CA GLU A 25 -18.85 14.66 40.71
C GLU A 25 -17.58 14.47 39.87
N ALA A 26 -16.64 13.68 40.37
CA ALA A 26 -15.51 13.21 39.60
C ALA A 26 -16.02 12.33 38.45
N HIS A 27 -15.99 12.85 37.25
CA HIS A 27 -16.09 12.01 36.05
C HIS A 27 -14.87 11.10 36.04
N GLU A 28 -15.06 9.87 36.51
CA GLU A 28 -14.09 8.79 36.27
C GLU A 28 -14.04 8.55 34.76
N THR A 29 -12.91 8.93 34.14
CA THR A 29 -12.55 8.50 32.80
C THR A 29 -12.49 6.97 32.84
N PRO A 30 -13.20 6.25 31.91
CA PRO A 30 -13.08 4.80 31.87
C PRO A 30 -11.60 4.43 31.65
N PRO A 31 -11.12 3.35 32.25
CA PRO A 31 -9.75 2.93 32.09
C PRO A 31 -9.50 2.68 30.61
N ARG A 32 -8.44 3.31 30.09
CA ARG A 32 -7.91 3.06 28.77
C ARG A 32 -7.54 1.58 28.76
N GLU A 33 -8.34 0.76 28.06
CA GLU A 33 -7.98 -0.64 27.83
C GLU A 33 -6.62 -0.65 27.14
N THR A 34 -5.59 -1.00 27.89
CA THR A 34 -4.27 -1.27 27.36
C THR A 34 -4.34 -2.62 26.67
N TRP A 35 -4.45 -2.59 25.35
CA TRP A 35 -4.33 -3.77 24.48
C TRP A 35 -2.86 -4.22 24.37
N GLU A 36 -2.15 -4.22 25.52
CA GLU A 36 -0.88 -4.91 25.61
C GLU A 36 -1.12 -6.39 25.93
N LYS A 37 -1.58 -7.15 24.92
CA LYS A 37 -1.23 -8.56 24.87
C LYS A 37 0.25 -8.58 24.48
N PRO A 38 1.18 -9.07 25.31
CA PRO A 38 2.55 -9.20 24.89
C PRO A 38 2.53 -10.11 23.65
N MET A 39 3.09 -9.62 22.52
CA MET A 39 3.49 -10.52 21.45
C MET A 39 4.34 -11.60 22.10
N SER A 40 3.91 -12.85 22.00
CA SER A 40 4.68 -13.98 22.48
C SER A 40 6.11 -13.81 21.99
N SER A 41 7.09 -14.27 22.75
CA SER A 41 8.51 -14.30 22.39
C SER A 41 8.70 -15.33 21.27
N GLU A 42 8.08 -15.08 20.11
CA GLU A 42 8.12 -15.94 18.94
C GLU A 42 9.49 -15.88 18.30
N ALA A 43 9.95 -17.03 17.82
CA ALA A 43 11.22 -17.23 17.19
C ALA A 43 11.54 -16.09 16.19
N SER A 44 12.70 -15.48 16.32
CA SER A 44 13.24 -14.57 15.34
C SER A 44 14.24 -15.34 14.50
N TYR A 45 13.90 -15.61 13.24
CA TYR A 45 14.75 -16.32 12.31
C TYR A 45 15.87 -15.42 11.79
N GLN A 46 17.04 -15.98 11.57
CA GLN A 46 18.03 -15.37 10.68
C GLN A 46 17.53 -15.55 9.25
N TYR A 47 17.93 -14.68 8.34
CA TYR A 47 17.60 -14.79 6.94
C TYR A 47 18.83 -14.54 6.06
N GLU A 48 18.81 -15.05 4.87
CA GLU A 48 19.74 -14.71 3.80
C GLU A 48 19.02 -14.00 2.65
N THR A 49 19.77 -13.27 1.84
CA THR A 49 19.24 -12.61 0.66
C THR A 49 19.88 -13.15 -0.59
N GLN A 50 19.07 -13.29 -1.65
CA GLN A 50 19.53 -13.73 -2.94
C GLN A 50 18.89 -12.88 -4.03
N GLU A 51 19.68 -12.51 -5.06
CA GLU A 51 19.13 -11.93 -6.29
C GLU A 51 18.44 -13.02 -7.11
N LEU A 52 17.20 -12.78 -7.50
CA LEU A 52 16.43 -13.66 -8.39
C LEU A 52 15.84 -12.84 -9.54
N TYR A 53 15.60 -13.52 -10.65
CA TYR A 53 14.99 -12.94 -11.84
C TYR A 53 13.74 -13.73 -12.23
N ALA A 54 12.61 -13.02 -12.36
CA ALA A 54 11.44 -13.56 -13.05
C ALA A 54 11.51 -13.19 -14.54
N GLN A 55 10.73 -13.87 -15.38
CA GLN A 55 10.74 -13.65 -16.82
C GLN A 55 9.33 -13.34 -17.33
N ARG A 56 9.15 -12.18 -17.99
CA ARG A 56 7.94 -11.82 -18.72
C ARG A 56 8.25 -11.62 -20.19
N GLY A 57 7.93 -12.61 -21.02
CA GLY A 57 8.33 -12.57 -22.43
C GLY A 57 9.85 -12.49 -22.59
N GLU A 58 10.35 -11.43 -23.21
CA GLU A 58 11.79 -11.17 -23.35
C GLU A 58 12.38 -10.37 -22.19
N ASN A 59 11.53 -9.76 -21.34
CA ASN A 59 11.97 -8.91 -20.25
C ASN A 59 12.35 -9.73 -19.01
N GLN A 60 13.48 -9.39 -18.40
CA GLN A 60 13.91 -9.89 -17.10
C GLN A 60 13.46 -8.94 -15.99
N ILE A 61 12.85 -9.50 -14.97
CA ILE A 61 12.36 -8.78 -13.78
C ILE A 61 13.31 -9.10 -12.64
N TYR A 62 14.11 -8.11 -12.25
CA TYR A 62 15.06 -8.22 -11.15
C TYR A 62 14.37 -8.09 -9.79
N GLY A 63 14.84 -8.86 -8.82
CA GLY A 63 14.44 -8.70 -7.43
C GLY A 63 15.37 -9.35 -6.44
N VAL A 64 15.12 -9.13 -5.17
CA VAL A 64 15.82 -9.70 -4.03
C VAL A 64 14.85 -10.51 -3.19
N VAL A 65 15.16 -11.79 -3.00
CA VAL A 65 14.42 -12.65 -2.08
C VAL A 65 15.10 -12.69 -0.72
N TYR A 66 14.31 -12.58 0.34
CA TYR A 66 14.71 -12.73 1.74
C TYR A 66 14.22 -14.11 2.20
N ILE A 67 15.12 -15.01 2.56
CA ILE A 67 14.83 -16.42 2.84
C ILE A 67 15.14 -16.69 4.31
N PRO A 68 14.14 -16.94 5.16
CA PRO A 68 14.35 -17.36 6.54
C PRO A 68 15.16 -18.67 6.61
N GLN A 69 16.08 -18.74 7.55
CA GLN A 69 16.87 -19.94 7.82
C GLN A 69 16.21 -20.76 8.95
N ASP A 70 16.15 -22.05 8.78
CA ASP A 70 15.58 -23.00 9.78
C ASP A 70 14.10 -22.77 10.13
N ALA A 71 13.34 -22.09 9.27
CA ALA A 71 11.92 -21.79 9.48
C ALA A 71 10.96 -22.89 8.99
N GLY A 72 11.47 -23.91 8.27
CA GLY A 72 10.71 -25.05 7.74
C GLY A 72 11.10 -25.38 6.29
N GLU A 73 10.56 -26.49 5.78
CA GLU A 73 10.81 -26.92 4.39
C GLU A 73 10.02 -26.06 3.39
N LYS A 74 8.80 -25.64 3.77
CA LYS A 74 7.94 -24.72 3.02
C LYS A 74 7.50 -23.59 3.92
N MET A 75 7.61 -22.39 3.43
CA MET A 75 7.36 -21.17 4.19
C MET A 75 6.31 -20.29 3.48
N PRO A 76 5.44 -19.62 4.24
CA PRO A 76 4.56 -18.60 3.66
C PRO A 76 5.38 -17.54 2.94
N ALA A 77 4.83 -16.96 1.89
CA ALA A 77 5.55 -16.01 1.07
C ALA A 77 4.77 -14.71 0.85
N VAL A 78 5.50 -13.61 0.75
CA VAL A 78 4.98 -12.28 0.45
C VAL A 78 5.73 -11.71 -0.75
N ILE A 79 4.99 -11.23 -1.75
CA ILE A 79 5.54 -10.49 -2.88
C ILE A 79 5.28 -9.01 -2.64
N PHE A 80 6.34 -8.20 -2.62
CA PHE A 80 6.26 -6.76 -2.38
C PHE A 80 6.40 -5.96 -3.67
N SER A 81 5.38 -5.14 -3.97
CA SER A 81 5.28 -4.25 -5.13
C SER A 81 5.51 -2.78 -4.71
N HIS A 82 6.55 -2.15 -5.26
CA HIS A 82 6.88 -0.75 -4.96
C HIS A 82 5.94 0.23 -5.67
N GLY A 83 5.88 1.50 -5.17
CA GLY A 83 5.14 2.58 -5.80
C GLY A 83 5.85 3.20 -7.00
N PHE A 84 5.20 4.18 -7.64
CA PHE A 84 5.66 4.92 -8.81
C PHE A 84 7.10 5.44 -8.66
N GLY A 85 7.99 5.09 -9.59
CA GLY A 85 9.39 5.48 -9.60
C GLY A 85 10.24 4.87 -8.48
N GLY A 86 9.70 3.88 -7.74
CA GLY A 86 10.42 3.13 -6.72
C GLY A 86 11.27 1.98 -7.27
N THR A 87 11.84 1.21 -6.36
CA THR A 87 12.58 -0.03 -6.63
C THR A 87 12.32 -1.03 -5.50
N HIS A 88 12.81 -2.26 -5.64
CA HIS A 88 12.80 -3.29 -4.59
C HIS A 88 13.23 -2.78 -3.21
N SER A 89 14.13 -1.80 -3.16
CA SER A 89 14.68 -1.27 -1.91
C SER A 89 13.63 -0.59 -1.00
N VAL A 90 12.49 -0.13 -1.56
CA VAL A 90 11.39 0.44 -0.79
C VAL A 90 10.80 -0.61 0.18
N GLY A 91 10.82 -1.88 -0.21
CA GLY A 91 10.32 -3.00 0.58
C GLY A 91 11.24 -3.49 1.68
N THR A 92 12.51 -3.07 1.72
CA THR A 92 13.54 -3.68 2.59
C THR A 92 13.12 -3.76 4.06
N GLN A 93 12.60 -2.67 4.65
CA GLN A 93 12.22 -2.66 6.07
C GLN A 93 11.11 -3.67 6.40
N TYR A 94 10.18 -3.88 5.47
CA TYR A 94 9.09 -4.86 5.61
C TYR A 94 9.61 -6.27 5.39
N ALA A 95 10.44 -6.46 4.37
CA ALA A 95 11.03 -7.76 4.04
C ALA A 95 11.88 -8.32 5.17
N GLU A 96 12.73 -7.50 5.79
CA GLU A 96 13.54 -7.88 6.94
C GLU A 96 12.67 -8.30 8.13
N ALA A 97 11.63 -7.51 8.45
CA ALA A 97 10.74 -7.80 9.57
C ALA A 97 9.94 -9.10 9.35
N LEU A 98 9.43 -9.31 8.13
CA LEU A 98 8.68 -10.50 7.76
C LEU A 98 9.57 -11.74 7.69
N ALA A 99 10.79 -11.64 7.13
CA ALA A 99 11.74 -12.74 7.06
C ALA A 99 12.14 -13.22 8.48
N GLN A 100 12.34 -12.30 9.43
CA GLN A 100 12.58 -12.65 10.84
C GLN A 100 11.39 -13.38 11.49
N LYS A 101 10.22 -13.36 10.88
CA LYS A 101 8.99 -14.06 11.32
C LYS A 101 8.68 -15.31 10.50
N GLY A 102 9.59 -15.71 9.62
CA GLY A 102 9.49 -16.97 8.88
C GLY A 102 8.80 -16.85 7.52
N TYR A 103 8.60 -15.63 7.00
CA TYR A 103 8.06 -15.41 5.66
C TYR A 103 9.19 -15.28 4.64
N VAL A 104 9.09 -15.98 3.53
CA VAL A 104 9.88 -15.68 2.34
C VAL A 104 9.35 -14.37 1.75
N VAL A 105 10.21 -13.39 1.51
CA VAL A 105 9.75 -12.11 0.93
C VAL A 105 10.52 -11.83 -0.34
N TYR A 106 9.82 -11.53 -1.42
CA TYR A 106 10.43 -11.11 -2.67
C TYR A 106 10.07 -9.66 -2.96
N CYS A 107 11.08 -8.81 -2.99
CA CYS A 107 10.99 -7.41 -3.41
C CYS A 107 11.62 -7.28 -4.79
N PHE A 108 10.90 -6.72 -5.76
CA PHE A 108 11.35 -6.67 -7.15
C PHE A 108 11.19 -5.27 -7.73
N ASP A 109 11.87 -5.03 -8.86
CA ASP A 109 11.73 -3.84 -9.65
C ASP A 109 10.76 -4.12 -10.81
N PHE A 110 9.72 -3.31 -10.97
CA PHE A 110 8.88 -3.37 -12.17
C PHE A 110 9.68 -3.01 -13.42
N CYS A 111 9.38 -3.65 -14.55
CA CYS A 111 9.95 -3.33 -15.86
C CYS A 111 9.59 -1.89 -16.24
N GLY A 112 10.60 -1.04 -16.35
CA GLY A 112 10.40 0.39 -16.61
C GLY A 112 9.74 1.17 -15.46
N GLY A 113 9.51 0.56 -14.29
CA GLY A 113 8.84 1.20 -13.14
C GLY A 113 9.62 2.37 -12.54
N SER A 114 10.90 2.50 -12.87
CA SER A 114 11.79 3.55 -12.37
C SER A 114 12.98 3.76 -13.31
N PRO A 115 13.52 5.00 -13.40
CA PRO A 115 14.82 5.24 -14.05
C PRO A 115 15.98 4.50 -13.37
N SER A 116 15.80 4.03 -12.14
CA SER A 116 16.79 3.28 -11.35
C SER A 116 16.49 1.79 -11.29
N SER A 117 15.47 1.32 -12.02
CA SER A 117 15.12 -0.11 -12.10
C SER A 117 16.30 -0.92 -12.65
N ARG A 118 16.51 -2.10 -12.06
CA ARG A 118 17.44 -3.13 -12.58
C ARG A 118 16.73 -4.15 -13.47
N SER A 119 15.41 -4.06 -13.58
CA SER A 119 14.62 -4.79 -14.56
C SER A 119 14.71 -4.14 -15.92
N ASP A 120 14.39 -4.90 -16.96
CA ASP A 120 14.33 -4.39 -18.33
C ASP A 120 13.17 -3.37 -18.50
N GLY A 121 13.05 -2.81 -19.71
CA GLY A 121 11.98 -1.89 -20.08
C GLY A 121 12.30 -0.41 -19.87
N SER A 122 11.34 0.43 -20.15
CA SER A 122 11.45 1.88 -20.13
C SER A 122 10.26 2.49 -19.42
N THR A 123 10.45 3.61 -18.72
CA THR A 123 9.36 4.37 -18.09
C THR A 123 8.34 4.88 -19.13
N LEU A 124 8.75 4.96 -20.39
CA LEU A 124 7.86 5.33 -21.51
C LEU A 124 6.91 4.20 -21.94
N GLU A 125 7.18 2.96 -21.51
CA GLU A 125 6.38 1.77 -21.83
C GLU A 125 5.62 1.24 -20.61
N MET A 126 5.92 1.76 -19.42
CA MET A 126 5.29 1.38 -18.16
C MET A 126 3.82 1.80 -18.11
N SER A 127 2.99 0.94 -17.53
CA SER A 127 1.60 1.22 -17.17
C SER A 127 1.16 0.34 -15.99
N LEU A 128 0.00 0.62 -15.40
CA LEU A 128 -0.62 -0.23 -14.37
C LEU A 128 -0.69 -1.69 -14.85
N PHE A 129 -1.04 -1.92 -16.13
CA PHE A 129 -1.22 -3.26 -16.68
C PHE A 129 0.07 -3.95 -17.11
N THR A 130 1.12 -3.21 -17.48
CA THR A 130 2.44 -3.83 -17.67
C THR A 130 3.07 -4.23 -16.34
N GLU A 131 2.86 -3.45 -15.28
CA GLU A 131 3.27 -3.80 -13.91
C GLU A 131 2.44 -4.96 -13.35
N GLN A 132 1.14 -5.05 -13.67
CA GLN A 132 0.33 -6.24 -13.37
C GLN A 132 0.93 -7.49 -14.03
N ALA A 133 1.26 -7.44 -15.32
CA ALA A 133 1.86 -8.57 -16.02
C ALA A 133 3.25 -8.95 -15.46
N ASP A 134 4.03 -7.99 -14.96
CA ASP A 134 5.27 -8.27 -14.23
C ASP A 134 4.99 -9.03 -12.93
N LEU A 135 4.01 -8.58 -12.15
CA LEU A 135 3.64 -9.23 -10.89
C LEU A 135 3.10 -10.65 -11.12
N GLU A 136 2.34 -10.91 -12.19
CA GLU A 136 1.89 -12.24 -12.59
C GLU A 136 3.07 -13.18 -12.91
N ALA A 137 4.08 -12.67 -13.62
CA ALA A 137 5.30 -13.43 -13.87
C ALA A 137 6.09 -13.72 -12.58
N VAL A 138 6.13 -12.77 -11.65
CA VAL A 138 6.73 -12.93 -10.32
C VAL A 138 5.97 -13.96 -9.49
N ILE A 139 4.63 -13.93 -9.47
CA ILE A 139 3.81 -14.94 -8.80
C ILE A 139 4.16 -16.33 -9.31
N SER A 140 4.17 -16.51 -10.63
CA SER A 140 4.51 -17.81 -11.25
C SER A 140 5.91 -18.28 -10.87
N MET A 141 6.90 -17.40 -10.84
CA MET A 141 8.28 -17.71 -10.41
C MET A 141 8.29 -18.13 -8.93
N MET A 142 7.66 -17.35 -8.05
CA MET A 142 7.64 -17.61 -6.61
C MET A 142 6.97 -18.96 -6.29
N GLN A 143 5.86 -19.28 -6.93
CA GLN A 143 5.18 -20.58 -6.82
C GLN A 143 6.04 -21.75 -7.32
N GLY A 144 7.01 -21.49 -8.19
CA GLY A 144 7.98 -22.48 -8.67
C GLY A 144 9.07 -22.84 -7.66
N LEU A 145 9.30 -22.02 -6.63
CA LEU A 145 10.35 -22.25 -5.64
C LEU A 145 9.95 -23.37 -4.68
N ASN A 146 10.85 -24.28 -4.41
CA ASN A 146 10.58 -25.48 -3.61
C ASN A 146 10.38 -25.22 -2.12
N TYR A 147 10.84 -24.06 -1.63
CA TYR A 147 10.73 -23.61 -0.25
C TYR A 147 9.54 -22.66 0.01
N VAL A 148 8.75 -22.35 -1.03
CA VAL A 148 7.55 -21.50 -0.92
C VAL A 148 6.31 -22.37 -0.71
N ASP A 149 5.52 -22.03 0.28
CA ASP A 149 4.17 -22.56 0.50
C ASP A 149 3.18 -21.79 -0.37
N ARG A 150 2.67 -22.45 -1.41
CA ARG A 150 1.77 -21.86 -2.41
C ARG A 150 0.40 -21.50 -1.84
N ASP A 151 -0.04 -22.23 -0.81
CA ASP A 151 -1.34 -22.00 -0.17
C ASP A 151 -1.31 -20.75 0.75
N ASN A 152 -0.11 -20.27 1.04
CA ASN A 152 0.17 -19.09 1.87
C ASN A 152 0.98 -18.03 1.10
N LEU A 153 0.57 -17.71 -0.12
CA LEU A 153 1.15 -16.64 -0.94
C LEU A 153 0.32 -15.34 -0.78
N PHE A 154 0.97 -14.31 -0.31
CA PHE A 154 0.36 -13.00 -0.07
C PHE A 154 0.95 -11.94 -1.00
N LEU A 155 0.14 -10.92 -1.34
CA LEU A 155 0.63 -9.72 -2.01
C LEU A 155 0.70 -8.57 -1.01
N MET A 156 1.71 -7.75 -1.17
CA MET A 156 1.87 -6.51 -0.43
C MET A 156 2.34 -5.43 -1.39
N GLY A 157 1.73 -4.24 -1.33
CA GLY A 157 2.13 -3.15 -2.21
C GLY A 157 1.94 -1.78 -1.61
N THR A 158 2.75 -0.82 -2.06
CA THR A 158 2.68 0.59 -1.65
C THR A 158 2.26 1.47 -2.80
N SER A 159 1.35 2.45 -2.57
CA SER A 159 0.96 3.44 -3.59
C SER A 159 0.52 2.76 -4.91
N GLN A 160 1.17 3.06 -6.05
CA GLN A 160 0.91 2.39 -7.33
C GLN A 160 1.07 0.87 -7.23
N GLY A 161 2.12 0.35 -6.56
CA GLY A 161 2.29 -1.08 -6.31
C GLY A 161 1.16 -1.69 -5.48
N GLY A 162 0.51 -0.90 -4.62
CA GLY A 162 -0.73 -1.29 -3.94
C GLY A 162 -1.91 -1.44 -4.91
N ALA A 163 -2.06 -0.52 -5.87
CA ALA A 163 -3.07 -0.62 -6.92
C ALA A 163 -2.81 -1.82 -7.84
N VAL A 164 -1.54 -2.05 -8.25
CA VAL A 164 -1.13 -3.22 -9.04
C VAL A 164 -1.42 -4.52 -8.29
N SER A 165 -1.06 -4.60 -7.00
CA SER A 165 -1.36 -5.78 -6.18
C SER A 165 -2.85 -6.04 -6.08
N ALA A 166 -3.67 -5.00 -5.97
CA ALA A 166 -5.12 -5.10 -5.89
C ALA A 166 -5.75 -5.70 -7.17
N VAL A 167 -5.39 -5.15 -8.35
CA VAL A 167 -5.93 -5.64 -9.64
C VAL A 167 -5.38 -7.03 -9.97
N THR A 168 -4.12 -7.34 -9.59
CA THR A 168 -3.55 -8.67 -9.78
C THR A 168 -4.23 -9.70 -8.88
N GLY A 169 -4.49 -9.37 -7.60
CA GLY A 169 -5.22 -10.26 -6.70
C GLY A 169 -6.62 -10.56 -7.20
N ALA A 170 -7.33 -9.56 -7.77
CA ALA A 170 -8.63 -9.75 -8.37
C ALA A 170 -8.62 -10.66 -9.62
N ALA A 171 -7.55 -10.61 -10.41
CA ALA A 171 -7.34 -11.48 -11.55
C ALA A 171 -6.95 -12.93 -11.16
N HIS A 172 -6.37 -13.14 -9.97
CA HIS A 172 -5.85 -14.40 -9.47
C HIS A 172 -6.38 -14.78 -8.08
N PRO A 173 -7.71 -14.76 -7.85
CA PRO A 173 -8.29 -14.88 -6.50
C PRO A 173 -7.99 -16.23 -5.82
N ASP A 174 -7.81 -17.29 -6.59
CA ASP A 174 -7.52 -18.64 -6.07
C ASP A 174 -6.02 -18.85 -5.74
N GLU A 175 -5.14 -17.96 -6.20
CA GLU A 175 -3.70 -18.07 -6.03
C GLU A 175 -3.16 -17.19 -4.90
N ILE A 176 -3.91 -16.16 -4.50
CA ILE A 176 -3.51 -15.15 -3.53
C ILE A 176 -4.32 -15.31 -2.25
N ARG A 177 -3.63 -15.63 -1.16
CA ARG A 177 -4.24 -15.88 0.14
C ARG A 177 -4.82 -14.63 0.79
N GLY A 178 -4.21 -13.48 0.56
CA GLY A 178 -4.62 -12.19 1.10
C GLY A 178 -3.70 -11.07 0.65
N MET A 179 -4.11 -9.83 0.86
CA MET A 179 -3.36 -8.66 0.43
C MET A 179 -3.20 -7.63 1.54
N ALA A 180 -1.99 -7.04 1.67
CA ALA A 180 -1.73 -5.87 2.51
C ALA A 180 -1.40 -4.66 1.62
N LEU A 181 -2.32 -3.72 1.49
CA LEU A 181 -2.24 -2.58 0.58
C LEU A 181 -2.00 -1.29 1.38
N LEU A 182 -0.83 -0.69 1.20
CA LEU A 182 -0.40 0.50 1.91
C LEU A 182 -0.65 1.73 1.04
N TYR A 183 -1.52 2.62 1.51
CA TYR A 183 -1.90 3.85 0.78
C TYR A 183 -2.04 3.63 -0.73
N PRO A 184 -2.84 2.63 -1.17
CA PRO A 184 -2.91 2.23 -2.58
C PRO A 184 -3.42 3.36 -3.46
N ALA A 185 -2.78 3.54 -4.63
CA ALA A 185 -3.07 4.64 -5.55
C ALA A 185 -4.31 4.36 -6.41
N PHE A 186 -5.47 4.17 -5.78
CA PHE A 186 -6.72 3.94 -6.50
C PHE A 186 -7.26 5.17 -7.25
N LEU A 187 -6.60 6.34 -7.10
CA LEU A 187 -6.92 7.57 -7.83
C LEU A 187 -6.43 7.57 -9.29
N LEU A 188 -5.60 6.61 -9.72
CA LEU A 188 -4.90 6.66 -11.02
C LEU A 188 -5.84 6.88 -12.20
N SER A 189 -6.98 6.19 -12.25
CA SER A 189 -7.95 6.34 -13.34
C SER A 189 -8.64 7.70 -13.31
N GLU A 190 -9.06 8.17 -12.13
CA GLU A 190 -9.66 9.50 -11.97
C GLU A 190 -8.67 10.58 -12.40
N GLN A 191 -7.41 10.46 -11.98
CA GLN A 191 -6.35 11.42 -12.33
C GLN A 191 -6.08 11.44 -13.84
N ALA A 192 -6.06 10.28 -14.52
CA ALA A 192 -5.90 10.20 -15.96
C ALA A 192 -7.08 10.88 -16.67
N ASN A 193 -8.32 10.65 -16.24
CA ASN A 193 -9.53 11.27 -16.81
C ASN A 193 -9.65 12.77 -16.51
N GLU A 194 -9.08 13.26 -15.41
CA GLU A 194 -8.96 14.69 -15.12
C GLU A 194 -7.94 15.39 -16.04
N MET A 195 -6.83 14.72 -16.34
CA MET A 195 -5.76 15.25 -17.19
C MET A 195 -6.12 15.23 -18.67
N TYR A 196 -6.82 14.19 -19.14
CA TYR A 196 -7.11 13.94 -20.55
C TYR A 196 -8.55 13.51 -20.76
N GLN A 197 -9.26 14.17 -21.68
CA GLN A 197 -10.67 13.85 -21.99
C GLN A 197 -10.79 12.68 -22.99
N SER A 198 -9.74 12.41 -23.77
CA SER A 198 -9.68 11.30 -24.72
C SER A 198 -8.24 10.83 -24.92
N PRO A 199 -8.03 9.59 -25.41
CA PRO A 199 -6.68 9.08 -25.71
C PRO A 199 -5.89 9.95 -26.70
N GLU A 200 -6.55 10.65 -27.62
CA GLU A 200 -5.92 11.51 -28.62
C GLU A 200 -5.23 12.74 -28.02
N GLU A 201 -5.67 13.17 -26.84
CA GLU A 201 -5.07 14.31 -26.13
C GLU A 201 -3.78 13.94 -25.38
N ILE A 202 -3.51 12.63 -25.19
CA ILE A 202 -2.36 12.15 -24.46
C ILE A 202 -1.10 12.31 -25.31
N PRO A 203 -0.10 13.11 -24.92
CA PRO A 203 1.14 13.23 -25.67
C PRO A 203 1.96 11.93 -25.60
N ASP A 204 2.89 11.75 -26.53
CA ASP A 204 3.75 10.56 -26.56
C ASP A 204 4.62 10.43 -25.30
N THR A 205 4.97 11.57 -24.69
CA THR A 205 5.73 11.63 -23.42
C THR A 205 5.19 12.77 -22.54
N SER A 206 5.04 12.51 -21.25
CA SER A 206 4.61 13.47 -20.23
C SER A 206 5.55 13.39 -19.03
N PHE A 207 5.93 14.55 -18.46
CA PHE A 207 6.54 14.58 -17.13
C PHE A 207 5.43 14.46 -16.09
N PHE A 208 5.46 13.37 -15.33
CA PHE A 208 4.43 13.08 -14.34
C PHE A 208 5.10 12.83 -12.98
N LEU A 209 4.64 13.53 -11.96
CA LEU A 209 5.23 13.58 -10.63
C LEU A 209 6.73 13.92 -10.66
N TRP A 210 7.62 12.96 -10.87
CA TRP A 210 9.07 13.14 -10.84
C TRP A 210 9.84 12.42 -11.94
N MET A 211 9.16 11.84 -12.94
CA MET A 211 9.81 11.21 -14.10
C MET A 211 8.98 11.34 -15.37
N ASP A 212 9.63 11.11 -16.50
CA ASP A 212 8.95 11.02 -17.77
C ASP A 212 8.27 9.65 -17.92
N VAL A 213 7.00 9.68 -18.35
CA VAL A 213 6.19 8.49 -18.71
C VAL A 213 5.70 8.64 -20.12
N GLY A 214 5.43 7.52 -20.78
CA GLY A 214 4.85 7.49 -22.11
C GLY A 214 3.32 7.57 -22.09
N ARG A 215 2.74 7.70 -23.29
CA ARG A 215 1.30 7.57 -23.53
C ARG A 215 0.72 6.30 -22.89
N ALA A 216 1.46 5.20 -22.94
CA ALA A 216 1.09 3.91 -22.37
C ALA A 216 0.70 3.95 -20.88
N TYR A 217 1.17 4.97 -20.14
CA TYR A 217 0.84 5.13 -18.73
C TYR A 217 -0.61 5.56 -18.51
N PHE A 218 -1.11 6.51 -19.31
CA PHE A 218 -2.44 7.10 -19.12
C PHE A 218 -3.51 6.47 -20.00
N GLU A 219 -3.18 6.09 -21.25
CA GLU A 219 -4.13 5.64 -22.23
C GLU A 219 -5.05 4.50 -21.75
N PRO A 220 -4.55 3.43 -21.11
CA PRO A 220 -5.39 2.34 -20.64
C PRO A 220 -6.21 2.69 -19.38
N LEU A 221 -5.92 3.83 -18.74
CA LEU A 221 -6.67 4.30 -17.57
C LEU A 221 -7.88 5.16 -17.93
N ILE A 222 -7.97 5.63 -19.20
CA ILE A 222 -9.13 6.40 -19.66
C ILE A 222 -10.38 5.52 -19.68
N GLY A 223 -11.36 5.89 -18.86
CA GLY A 223 -12.61 5.13 -18.70
C GLY A 223 -12.48 3.83 -17.90
N TYR A 224 -11.30 3.52 -17.35
CA TYR A 224 -11.11 2.37 -16.48
C TYR A 224 -11.67 2.64 -15.08
N ASP A 225 -12.42 1.70 -14.50
CA ASP A 225 -12.87 1.76 -13.11
C ASP A 225 -12.15 0.68 -12.27
N ILE A 226 -11.15 1.11 -11.51
CA ILE A 226 -10.36 0.22 -10.66
C ILE A 226 -11.22 -0.42 -9.55
N TYR A 227 -12.28 0.26 -9.09
CA TYR A 227 -13.14 -0.26 -8.03
C TYR A 227 -14.07 -1.37 -8.51
N GLU A 228 -14.48 -1.32 -9.78
CA GLU A 228 -15.21 -2.43 -10.40
C GLU A 228 -14.32 -3.68 -10.50
N GLU A 229 -13.05 -3.49 -10.86
CA GLU A 229 -12.08 -4.58 -10.98
C GLU A 229 -11.78 -5.24 -9.62
N ILE A 230 -11.39 -4.44 -8.63
CA ILE A 230 -10.97 -4.98 -7.32
C ILE A 230 -12.11 -5.61 -6.52
N ALA A 231 -13.37 -5.27 -6.80
CA ALA A 231 -14.54 -5.88 -6.18
C ALA A 231 -14.65 -7.39 -6.45
N ALA A 232 -13.97 -7.90 -7.47
CA ALA A 232 -13.95 -9.33 -7.80
C ALA A 232 -13.08 -10.18 -6.85
N TYR A 233 -12.22 -9.56 -6.04
CA TYR A 233 -11.40 -10.30 -5.08
C TYR A 233 -12.20 -10.63 -3.81
N GLU A 234 -12.44 -11.93 -3.59
CA GLU A 234 -13.21 -12.44 -2.43
C GLU A 234 -12.33 -12.74 -1.20
N GLY A 235 -11.01 -12.72 -1.33
CA GLY A 235 -10.08 -12.93 -0.22
C GLY A 235 -10.00 -11.73 0.73
N ASP A 236 -9.27 -11.91 1.84
CA ASP A 236 -9.14 -10.87 2.85
C ASP A 236 -8.15 -9.77 2.41
N VAL A 237 -8.46 -8.51 2.70
CA VAL A 237 -7.64 -7.35 2.36
C VAL A 237 -7.40 -6.46 3.58
N LEU A 238 -6.13 -6.20 3.88
CA LEU A 238 -5.73 -5.17 4.84
C LEU A 238 -5.36 -3.88 4.08
N LEU A 239 -6.14 -2.82 4.29
CA LEU A 239 -5.81 -1.47 3.84
C LEU A 239 -5.13 -0.73 5.00
N ILE A 240 -3.98 -0.10 4.74
CA ILE A 240 -3.29 0.77 5.71
C ILE A 240 -3.05 2.13 5.07
N HIS A 241 -3.57 3.20 5.68
CA HIS A 241 -3.49 4.54 5.09
C HIS A 241 -3.23 5.61 6.16
N GLY A 242 -2.42 6.61 5.83
CA GLY A 242 -2.20 7.76 6.70
C GLY A 242 -3.29 8.82 6.53
N ASP A 243 -3.77 9.41 7.64
CA ASP A 243 -4.80 10.47 7.58
C ASP A 243 -4.26 11.84 7.14
N ALA A 244 -2.94 11.99 7.03
CA ALA A 244 -2.26 13.17 6.53
C ALA A 244 -1.59 12.94 5.15
N ASP A 245 -2.01 11.92 4.40
CA ASP A 245 -1.52 11.66 3.05
C ASP A 245 -2.02 12.74 2.08
N SER A 246 -1.06 13.50 1.52
CA SER A 246 -1.33 14.60 0.58
C SER A 246 -1.17 14.20 -0.90
N ILE A 247 -0.76 12.95 -1.18
CA ILE A 247 -0.58 12.43 -2.55
C ILE A 247 -1.78 11.57 -2.93
N VAL A 248 -2.13 10.61 -2.08
CA VAL A 248 -3.33 9.78 -2.23
C VAL A 248 -4.25 10.05 -1.03
N PRO A 249 -5.36 10.77 -1.19
CA PRO A 249 -6.31 11.01 -0.11
C PRO A 249 -6.84 9.71 0.51
N LEU A 250 -7.00 9.67 1.84
CA LEU A 250 -7.53 8.52 2.59
C LEU A 250 -8.88 8.02 2.04
N SER A 251 -9.70 8.92 1.50
CA SER A 251 -11.02 8.60 0.93
C SER A 251 -11.00 7.52 -0.17
N TYR A 252 -9.87 7.35 -0.86
CA TYR A 252 -9.71 6.28 -1.85
C TYR A 252 -9.65 4.90 -1.20
N SER A 253 -9.01 4.77 -0.03
CA SER A 253 -9.04 3.53 0.75
C SER A 253 -10.38 3.33 1.47
N GLU A 254 -11.04 4.40 1.91
CA GLU A 254 -12.40 4.33 2.47
C GLU A 254 -13.39 3.80 1.43
N ARG A 255 -13.31 4.29 0.18
CA ARG A 255 -14.12 3.76 -0.93
C ARG A 255 -13.78 2.29 -1.24
N ALA A 256 -12.51 1.89 -1.21
CA ALA A 256 -12.12 0.51 -1.41
C ALA A 256 -12.68 -0.42 -0.34
N LEU A 257 -12.75 0.02 0.91
CA LEU A 257 -13.39 -0.73 2.02
C LEU A 257 -14.87 -1.02 1.75
N GLU A 258 -15.57 -0.14 0.99
CA GLU A 258 -16.99 -0.32 0.64
C GLU A 258 -17.21 -1.35 -0.49
N VAL A 259 -16.19 -1.59 -1.34
CA VAL A 259 -16.34 -2.48 -2.50
C VAL A 259 -15.74 -3.87 -2.30
N TYR A 260 -14.72 -4.02 -1.46
CA TYR A 260 -14.18 -5.35 -1.14
C TYR A 260 -15.19 -6.17 -0.31
N PRO A 261 -15.43 -7.43 -0.64
CA PRO A 261 -16.27 -8.32 0.18
C PRO A 261 -15.73 -8.55 1.59
N SER A 262 -14.40 -8.61 1.74
CA SER A 262 -13.70 -8.79 3.02
C SER A 262 -12.48 -7.88 3.09
N ALA A 263 -12.60 -6.75 3.79
CA ALA A 263 -11.50 -5.83 3.99
C ALA A 263 -11.54 -5.17 5.38
N GLU A 264 -10.37 -4.79 5.87
CA GLU A 264 -10.25 -3.90 7.02
C GLU A 264 -9.37 -2.70 6.67
N LEU A 265 -9.67 -1.54 7.22
CA LEU A 265 -8.89 -0.31 7.06
C LEU A 265 -8.26 0.10 8.39
N LYS A 266 -6.94 0.22 8.41
CA LYS A 266 -6.18 0.78 9.53
C LYS A 266 -5.69 2.18 9.16
N VAL A 267 -6.18 3.17 9.86
CA VAL A 267 -5.79 4.56 9.66
C VAL A 267 -4.63 4.91 10.59
N ILE A 268 -3.51 5.34 10.01
CA ILE A 268 -2.31 5.76 10.76
C ILE A 268 -2.38 7.26 11.01
N SER A 269 -2.57 7.65 12.27
CA SER A 269 -2.74 9.06 12.62
C SER A 269 -1.46 9.87 12.40
N GLY A 270 -1.59 10.98 11.66
CA GLY A 270 -0.47 11.82 11.22
C GLY A 270 0.42 11.16 10.17
N GLY A 271 0.06 9.98 9.66
CA GLY A 271 0.78 9.29 8.59
C GLY A 271 0.59 10.03 7.26
N GLY A 272 1.68 10.26 6.51
CA GLY A 272 1.68 10.79 5.16
C GLY A 272 1.74 9.68 4.11
N HIS A 273 2.16 10.05 2.87
CA HIS A 273 2.39 9.10 1.79
C HIS A 273 3.71 8.35 1.98
N GLY A 274 3.66 7.36 2.89
CA GLY A 274 4.81 6.59 3.35
C GLY A 274 4.93 6.60 4.88
N PHE A 275 5.53 5.54 5.43
CA PHE A 275 5.64 5.37 6.87
C PHE A 275 7.10 5.30 7.32
N SER A 276 7.41 6.03 8.38
CA SER A 276 8.74 6.05 9.01
C SER A 276 8.62 6.11 10.54
N GLY A 277 9.72 5.85 11.24
CA GLY A 277 9.77 5.97 12.70
C GLY A 277 8.74 5.09 13.41
N GLU A 278 7.90 5.67 14.26
CA GLU A 278 6.86 4.94 15.01
C GLU A 278 5.76 4.40 14.10
N ASN A 279 5.32 5.19 13.12
CA ASN A 279 4.32 4.76 12.16
C ASN A 279 4.77 3.52 11.38
N ALA A 280 6.05 3.45 10.97
CA ALA A 280 6.57 2.26 10.29
C ALA A 280 6.55 1.02 11.20
N ARG A 281 6.89 1.16 12.49
CA ARG A 281 6.83 0.04 13.45
C ARG A 281 5.41 -0.46 13.68
N GLU A 282 4.45 0.48 13.79
CA GLU A 282 3.04 0.12 13.92
C GLU A 282 2.52 -0.60 12.68
N VAL A 283 2.83 -0.08 11.49
CA VAL A 283 2.44 -0.68 10.21
C VAL A 283 3.02 -2.09 10.07
N ILE A 284 4.30 -2.30 10.38
CA ILE A 284 4.92 -3.63 10.36
C ILE A 284 4.21 -4.59 11.32
N ARG A 285 3.84 -4.14 12.53
CA ARG A 285 3.09 -4.96 13.49
C ARG A 285 1.73 -5.36 12.93
N LEU A 286 0.99 -4.42 12.34
CA LEU A 286 -0.33 -4.68 11.73
C LEU A 286 -0.23 -5.68 10.57
N ILE A 287 0.79 -5.54 9.72
CA ILE A 287 1.03 -6.45 8.59
C ILE A 287 1.34 -7.87 9.11
N LEU A 288 2.23 -8.00 10.10
CA LEU A 288 2.57 -9.29 10.69
C LEU A 288 1.35 -9.96 11.34
N GLU A 289 0.56 -9.21 12.10
CA GLU A 289 -0.67 -9.72 12.72
C GLU A 289 -1.67 -10.20 11.67
N TYR A 290 -1.82 -9.43 10.60
CA TYR A 290 -2.71 -9.78 9.49
C TYR A 290 -2.27 -11.08 8.80
N PHE A 291 -1.01 -11.21 8.40
CA PHE A 291 -0.54 -12.41 7.71
C PHE A 291 -0.58 -13.65 8.61
N GLU A 292 -0.22 -13.51 9.91
CA GLU A 292 -0.32 -14.61 10.87
C GLU A 292 -1.77 -15.09 11.07
N THR A 293 -2.74 -14.19 11.04
CA THR A 293 -4.15 -14.52 11.24
C THR A 293 -4.76 -15.22 10.01
N HIS A 294 -4.28 -14.89 8.81
CA HIS A 294 -4.88 -15.34 7.56
C HIS A 294 -4.14 -16.51 6.89
N ARG A 295 -2.95 -16.89 7.37
CA ARG A 295 -2.29 -18.09 6.85
C ARG A 295 -3.04 -19.36 7.26
N VAL A 296 -3.01 -20.37 6.37
CA VAL A 296 -3.51 -21.74 6.66
C VAL A 296 -2.38 -22.62 7.16
N SER A 297 -2.75 -23.65 7.95
CA SER A 297 -1.80 -24.60 8.57
C SER A 297 -1.45 -25.72 7.63
#